data_b607466474c0f0006215655fc49ae568
#
_entry.id   b607466474c0f0006215655fc49ae568
#
_cell.length_a   1.000
_cell.length_b   1.000
_cell.length_c   1.000
_cell.angle_alpha   90.00
_cell.angle_beta   90.00
_cell.angle_gamma   90.00
#
_symmetry.space_group_name_H-M   'P 1'
#
loop_
_entity.id
_entity.type
_entity.pdbx_description
1 polymer ?
#
loop_
_entity_poly.entity_id
_entity_poly.type
_entity_poly.pdbx_seq_one_letter_code
_entity_poly.pdbx_strand_id
1 'polypeptide(L)'
;MELPREQPEHLRVLFAFGLTPAFYEADAEHVNAMIKALGTAFEDLAGRFGATVLGGMDDDQLQVGPSASWPWTAYILADVPDLDAVVAICNLVRETPVLEDRLWKYIKVEARVGRPLFFGTR
;
A
#
# COMPACT_ATOMS: atom_id res chain seq x y z
N MET A 1 -6.91 -23.93 20.42
CA MET A 1 -6.17 -22.73 20.83
C MET A 1 -7.03 -21.51 20.56
N GLU A 2 -7.18 -20.65 21.54
CA GLU A 2 -7.89 -19.40 21.34
C GLU A 2 -6.96 -18.34 20.78
N LEU A 3 -7.42 -17.61 19.80
CA LEU A 3 -6.70 -16.45 19.30
C LEU A 3 -6.90 -15.28 20.26
N PRO A 4 -5.90 -14.38 20.36
CA PRO A 4 -6.06 -13.18 21.17
C PRO A 4 -7.30 -12.40 20.76
N ARG A 5 -8.10 -11.99 21.73
CA ARG A 5 -9.34 -11.22 21.49
C ARG A 5 -9.20 -9.77 21.89
N GLU A 6 -8.09 -9.41 22.50
CA GLU A 6 -7.84 -8.03 22.86
C GLU A 6 -7.70 -7.18 21.62
N GLN A 7 -8.32 -6.01 21.63
CA GLN A 7 -8.13 -5.05 20.56
C GLN A 7 -6.68 -4.59 20.58
N PRO A 8 -5.95 -4.73 19.47
CA PRO A 8 -4.60 -4.20 19.43
C PRO A 8 -4.62 -2.69 19.59
N GLU A 9 -3.60 -2.15 20.24
CA GLU A 9 -3.40 -0.72 20.38
C GLU A 9 -3.31 -0.04 19.01
N HIS A 10 -2.74 -0.76 18.04
CA HIS A 10 -2.63 -0.34 16.66
C HIS A 10 -3.17 -1.42 15.75
N LEU A 11 -3.65 -1.01 14.59
CA LEU A 11 -4.11 -1.93 13.55
C LEU A 11 -2.91 -2.40 12.71
N ARG A 12 -2.80 -3.70 12.50
CA ARG A 12 -1.83 -4.23 11.53
C ARG A 12 -2.47 -4.16 10.15
N VAL A 13 -1.81 -3.44 9.23
CA VAL A 13 -2.39 -3.14 7.92
C VAL A 13 -1.42 -3.57 6.82
N LEU A 14 -1.95 -4.27 5.83
CA LEU A 14 -1.24 -4.53 4.58
C LEU A 14 -1.83 -3.61 3.51
N PHE A 15 -1.02 -2.66 3.05
CA PHE A 15 -1.37 -1.85 1.88
C PHE A 15 -0.85 -2.55 0.64
N ALA A 16 -1.74 -2.83 -0.31
CA ALA A 16 -1.39 -3.48 -1.57
C ALA A 16 -1.55 -2.48 -2.72
N PHE A 17 -0.58 -2.47 -3.62
CA PHE A 17 -0.52 -1.54 -4.73
C PHE A 17 -0.53 -2.32 -6.04
N GLY A 18 -1.32 -1.87 -7.00
CA GLY A 18 -1.35 -2.46 -8.31
C GLY A 18 -1.31 -1.40 -9.40
N LEU A 19 -0.83 -1.78 -10.58
CA LEU A 19 -0.78 -0.91 -11.74
C LEU A 19 -2.08 -1.03 -12.53
N THR A 20 -2.58 0.09 -13.05
CA THR A 20 -3.77 0.11 -13.90
C THR A 20 -3.38 -0.04 -15.36
N PRO A 21 -4.33 -0.36 -16.26
CA PRO A 21 -4.05 -0.33 -17.70
C PRO A 21 -3.49 1.00 -18.19
N ALA A 22 -3.92 2.12 -17.62
CA ALA A 22 -3.43 3.44 -17.98
C ALA A 22 -1.92 3.60 -17.76
N PHE A 23 -1.35 2.92 -16.76
CA PHE A 23 0.10 2.92 -16.57
C PHE A 23 0.83 2.33 -17.78
N TYR A 24 0.34 1.20 -18.28
CA TYR A 24 0.98 0.51 -19.41
C TYR A 24 0.83 1.24 -20.73
N GLU A 25 -0.16 2.12 -20.84
CA GLU A 25 -0.41 2.95 -22.00
C GLU A 25 0.29 4.31 -21.94
N ALA A 26 0.83 4.67 -20.78
CA ALA A 26 1.42 5.98 -20.54
C ALA A 26 2.77 6.13 -21.26
N ASP A 27 3.08 7.35 -21.67
CA ASP A 27 4.38 7.68 -22.22
C ASP A 27 5.44 7.82 -21.11
N ALA A 28 6.71 7.97 -21.49
CA ALA A 28 7.81 8.03 -20.54
C ALA A 28 7.69 9.23 -19.58
N GLU A 29 7.19 10.37 -20.06
CA GLU A 29 7.00 11.55 -19.21
C GLU A 29 5.99 11.29 -18.11
N HIS A 30 4.86 10.69 -18.44
CA HIS A 30 3.83 10.36 -17.44
C HIS A 30 4.29 9.27 -16.48
N VAL A 31 4.99 8.24 -16.95
CA VAL A 31 5.54 7.19 -16.09
C VAL A 31 6.53 7.78 -15.09
N ASN A 32 7.45 8.62 -15.55
CA ASN A 32 8.43 9.24 -14.66
C ASN A 32 7.76 10.16 -13.63
N ALA A 33 6.77 10.93 -14.05
CA ALA A 33 6.01 11.80 -13.15
C ALA A 33 5.23 10.98 -12.12
N MET A 34 4.65 9.85 -12.53
CA MET A 34 3.91 8.95 -11.65
C MET A 34 4.82 8.33 -10.60
N ILE A 35 6.00 7.84 -10.99
CA ILE A 35 6.96 7.23 -10.05
C ILE A 35 7.40 8.26 -9.01
N LYS A 36 7.69 9.47 -9.44
CA LYS A 36 8.08 10.55 -8.53
C LYS A 36 6.94 10.91 -7.58
N ALA A 37 5.73 11.02 -8.11
CA ALA A 37 4.54 11.34 -7.32
C ALA A 37 4.25 10.24 -6.28
N LEU A 38 4.43 8.97 -6.64
CA LEU A 38 4.26 7.84 -5.75
C LEU A 38 5.22 7.93 -4.56
N GLY A 39 6.50 8.18 -4.83
CA GLY A 39 7.50 8.33 -3.77
C GLY A 39 7.17 9.48 -2.83
N THR A 40 6.72 10.61 -3.36
CA THR A 40 6.35 11.78 -2.55
C THR A 40 5.06 11.53 -1.76
N ALA A 41 4.06 10.90 -2.39
CA ALA A 41 2.77 10.66 -1.75
C ALA A 41 2.89 9.80 -0.50
N PHE A 42 3.74 8.79 -0.52
CA PHE A 42 3.87 7.81 0.56
C PHE A 42 5.11 8.02 1.43
N GLU A 43 5.75 9.18 1.34
CA GLU A 43 6.87 9.48 2.23
C GLU A 43 6.39 9.81 3.64
N ASP A 44 7.24 9.55 4.62
CA ASP A 44 7.03 9.89 6.03
C ASP A 44 5.65 9.52 6.57
N LEU A 45 5.25 8.28 6.36
CA LEU A 45 3.97 7.78 6.90
C LEU A 45 3.95 7.84 8.44
N ALA A 46 5.11 7.72 9.07
CA ALA A 46 5.23 7.82 10.52
C ALA A 46 4.90 9.23 11.03
N GLY A 47 5.52 10.25 10.45
CA GLY A 47 5.30 11.64 10.89
C GLY A 47 3.94 12.17 10.51
N ARG A 48 3.41 11.75 9.36
CA ARG A 48 2.15 12.28 8.83
C ARG A 48 0.92 11.57 9.38
N PHE A 49 0.99 10.27 9.63
CA PHE A 49 -0.17 9.45 9.99
C PHE A 49 0.03 8.65 11.28
N GLY A 50 1.20 8.74 11.89
CA GLY A 50 1.51 7.95 13.08
C GLY A 50 1.71 6.46 12.80
N ALA A 51 1.97 6.10 11.55
CA ALA A 51 2.19 4.72 11.16
C ALA A 51 3.61 4.27 11.50
N THR A 52 3.75 3.00 11.87
CA THR A 52 5.06 2.35 12.00
C THR A 52 5.20 1.38 10.83
N VAL A 53 6.04 1.70 9.87
CA VAL A 53 6.26 0.84 8.72
C VAL A 53 7.17 -0.31 9.12
N LEU A 54 6.68 -1.53 8.96
CA LEU A 54 7.41 -2.75 9.33
C LEU A 54 8.24 -3.28 8.16
N GLY A 55 7.83 -3.01 6.94
CA GLY A 55 8.55 -3.42 5.74
C GLY A 55 7.71 -3.19 4.50
N GLY A 56 8.35 -3.41 3.38
CA GLY A 56 7.71 -3.31 2.07
C GLY A 56 8.44 -4.18 1.06
N MET A 57 7.74 -4.53 -0.02
CA MET A 57 8.34 -5.28 -1.12
C MET A 57 7.57 -5.05 -2.41
N ASP A 58 8.22 -5.27 -3.51
CA ASP A 58 7.53 -5.60 -4.75
C ASP A 58 7.78 -7.08 -5.08
N ASP A 59 6.90 -7.67 -5.86
CA ASP A 59 6.95 -9.11 -6.14
C ASP A 59 7.47 -9.41 -7.56
N ASP A 60 8.48 -8.69 -7.99
CA ASP A 60 9.00 -8.76 -9.34
C ASP A 60 9.94 -9.94 -9.63
N GLN A 61 10.22 -10.80 -8.64
CA GLN A 61 11.16 -11.89 -8.81
C GLN A 61 10.51 -13.17 -9.29
N LEU A 62 9.58 -13.72 -8.51
CA LEU A 62 8.96 -14.99 -8.80
C LEU A 62 7.70 -15.17 -7.96
N GLN A 63 6.65 -15.67 -8.59
CA GLN A 63 5.45 -16.07 -7.86
C GLN A 63 5.47 -17.59 -7.68
N VAL A 64 5.27 -18.02 -6.44
CA VAL A 64 5.15 -19.43 -6.09
C VAL A 64 3.81 -19.61 -5.38
N GLY A 65 3.00 -20.54 -5.88
CA GLY A 65 1.68 -20.81 -5.30
C GLY A 65 0.58 -20.81 -6.36
N PRO A 66 -0.68 -21.09 -5.96
CA PRO A 66 -1.73 -21.39 -6.90
C PRO A 66 -2.51 -20.18 -7.45
N SER A 67 -2.16 -18.96 -7.08
CA SER A 67 -2.90 -17.78 -7.54
C SER A 67 -2.73 -17.58 -9.03
N ALA A 68 -3.78 -17.77 -9.81
CA ALA A 68 -3.76 -17.58 -11.25
C ALA A 68 -3.98 -16.12 -11.66
N SER A 69 -4.61 -15.33 -10.79
CA SER A 69 -4.88 -13.90 -11.05
C SER A 69 -4.61 -13.12 -9.77
N TRP A 70 -3.67 -12.20 -9.83
CA TRP A 70 -3.26 -11.41 -8.68
C TRP A 70 -2.94 -9.99 -9.15
N PRO A 71 -3.80 -9.01 -8.82
CA PRO A 71 -3.66 -7.66 -9.36
C PRO A 71 -2.63 -6.78 -8.65
N TRP A 72 -2.05 -7.26 -7.56
CA TRP A 72 -1.17 -6.48 -6.70
C TRP A 72 0.28 -6.82 -6.99
N THR A 73 1.17 -5.82 -6.94
CA THR A 73 2.59 -6.00 -7.27
C THR A 73 3.52 -5.46 -6.19
N ALA A 74 3.03 -4.61 -5.30
CA ALA A 74 3.85 -4.03 -4.25
C ALA A 74 3.05 -3.94 -2.96
N TYR A 75 3.76 -3.94 -1.82
CA TYR A 75 3.13 -4.04 -0.51
C TYR A 75 3.87 -3.23 0.52
N ILE A 76 3.12 -2.57 1.42
CA ILE A 76 3.66 -1.99 2.65
C ILE A 76 2.92 -2.63 3.82
N LEU A 77 3.67 -3.19 4.76
CA LEU A 77 3.12 -3.69 6.01
C LEU A 77 3.43 -2.68 7.11
N ALA A 78 2.39 -2.22 7.81
CA ALA A 78 2.54 -1.18 8.81
C ALA A 78 1.59 -1.37 9.99
N ASP A 79 1.97 -0.82 11.16
CA ASP A 79 1.04 -0.62 12.25
C ASP A 79 0.51 0.80 12.17
N VAL A 80 -0.80 0.94 12.17
CA VAL A 80 -1.49 2.21 11.96
C VAL A 80 -2.42 2.48 13.14
N PRO A 81 -2.47 3.71 13.66
CA PRO A 81 -3.18 3.97 14.92
C PRO A 81 -4.70 3.74 14.85
N ASP A 82 -5.34 4.03 13.72
CA ASP A 82 -6.79 3.93 13.61
C ASP A 82 -7.24 3.81 12.15
N LEU A 83 -8.54 3.58 11.97
CA LEU A 83 -9.13 3.45 10.64
C LEU A 83 -9.10 4.77 9.84
N ASP A 84 -9.21 5.90 10.51
CA ASP A 84 -9.13 7.19 9.82
C ASP A 84 -7.77 7.36 9.15
N ALA A 85 -6.70 6.96 9.82
CA ALA A 85 -5.36 6.98 9.24
C ALA A 85 -5.24 6.01 8.06
N VAL A 86 -5.85 4.82 8.16
CA VAL A 86 -5.87 3.86 7.03
C VAL A 86 -6.54 4.48 5.80
N VAL A 87 -7.70 5.08 5.99
CA VAL A 87 -8.44 5.73 4.89
C VAL A 87 -7.64 6.88 4.31
N ALA A 88 -7.04 7.71 5.16
CA ALA A 88 -6.22 8.85 4.70
C ALA A 88 -5.03 8.39 3.86
N ILE A 89 -4.36 7.32 4.26
CA ILE A 89 -3.24 6.77 3.51
C ILE A 89 -3.72 6.24 2.16
N CYS A 90 -4.82 5.50 2.12
CA CYS A 90 -5.38 5.00 0.85
C CYS A 90 -5.78 6.14 -0.08
N ASN A 91 -6.27 7.26 0.46
CA ASN A 91 -6.70 8.40 -0.34
C ASN A 91 -5.54 9.24 -0.90
N LEU A 92 -4.30 8.98 -0.51
CA LEU A 92 -3.15 9.70 -1.07
C LEU A 92 -3.08 9.60 -2.59
N VAL A 93 -3.51 8.48 -3.17
CA VAL A 93 -3.52 8.32 -4.63
C VAL A 93 -4.54 9.23 -5.31
N ARG A 94 -5.61 9.59 -4.62
CA ARG A 94 -6.64 10.49 -5.14
C ARG A 94 -6.25 11.96 -5.03
N GLU A 95 -5.43 12.28 -4.05
CA GLU A 95 -5.04 13.65 -3.74
C GLU A 95 -3.77 14.09 -4.46
N THR A 96 -2.95 13.14 -4.90
CA THR A 96 -1.63 13.44 -5.44
C THR A 96 -1.70 13.65 -6.95
N PRO A 97 -1.32 14.83 -7.44
CA PRO A 97 -1.33 15.11 -8.88
C PRO A 97 -0.17 14.43 -9.60
N VAL A 98 -0.44 14.02 -10.84
CA VAL A 98 0.56 13.52 -11.78
C VAL A 98 0.30 14.27 -13.09
N LEU A 99 1.07 15.34 -13.34
CA LEU A 99 0.84 16.24 -14.47
C LEU A 99 -0.62 16.73 -14.48
N GLU A 100 -1.37 16.49 -15.58
CA GLU A 100 -2.79 16.88 -15.67
C GLU A 100 -3.74 15.92 -14.96
N ASP A 101 -3.22 14.78 -14.48
CA ASP A 101 -4.02 13.71 -13.87
C ASP A 101 -3.77 13.60 -12.37
N ARG A 102 -4.28 12.54 -11.77
CA ARG A 102 -4.03 12.14 -10.39
C ARG A 102 -3.39 10.77 -10.35
N LEU A 103 -2.68 10.49 -9.26
CA LEU A 103 -1.96 9.23 -9.10
C LEU A 103 -2.88 8.01 -9.23
N TRP A 104 -4.15 8.11 -8.78
CA TRP A 104 -5.09 7.00 -8.83
C TRP A 104 -5.41 6.52 -10.26
N LYS A 105 -5.11 7.32 -11.27
CA LYS A 105 -5.25 6.89 -12.67
C LYS A 105 -4.30 5.73 -13.00
N TYR A 106 -3.13 5.72 -12.39
CA TYR A 106 -2.04 4.78 -12.70
C TYR A 106 -1.84 3.70 -11.66
N ILE A 107 -2.23 3.97 -10.40
CA ILE A 107 -2.00 3.10 -9.26
C ILE A 107 -3.32 2.91 -8.52
N LYS A 108 -3.65 1.66 -8.22
CA LYS A 108 -4.74 1.34 -7.30
C LYS A 108 -4.15 0.88 -5.97
N VAL A 109 -4.84 1.21 -4.90
CA VAL A 109 -4.43 0.85 -3.53
C VAL A 109 -5.58 0.18 -2.83
N GLU A 110 -5.26 -0.88 -2.09
CA GLU A 110 -6.18 -1.58 -1.21
C GLU A 110 -5.52 -1.75 0.15
N ALA A 111 -6.30 -1.71 1.21
CA ALA A 111 -5.81 -1.99 2.55
C ALA A 111 -6.51 -3.23 3.11
N ARG A 112 -5.72 -4.13 3.67
CA ARG A 112 -6.19 -5.25 4.48
C ARG A 112 -5.88 -4.94 5.92
N VAL A 113 -6.92 -4.83 6.74
CA VAL A 113 -6.79 -4.39 8.13
C VAL A 113 -7.03 -5.58 9.04
N GLY A 114 -6.09 -5.81 9.94
CA GLY A 114 -6.17 -6.93 10.86
C GLY A 114 -5.36 -6.69 12.12
N ARG A 115 -4.77 -7.75 12.61
CA ARG A 115 -3.97 -7.74 13.83
C ARG A 115 -2.69 -8.53 13.59
N PRO A 116 -1.69 -8.38 14.47
CA PRO A 116 -0.46 -9.16 14.36
C PRO A 116 -0.75 -10.66 14.32
N LEU A 117 0.00 -11.36 13.48
CA LEU A 117 -0.11 -12.79 13.35
C LEU A 117 0.53 -13.46 14.58
N PHE A 118 -0.07 -14.55 15.06
CA PHE A 118 0.42 -15.24 16.28
C PHE A 118 1.56 -16.24 15.99
N PHE A 119 1.92 -16.42 14.72
CA PHE A 119 3.01 -17.31 14.31
C PHE A 119 3.80 -16.65 13.17
N GLY A 120 4.96 -17.23 12.85
CA GLY A 120 5.78 -16.76 11.71
C GLY A 120 6.52 -15.46 11.95
N THR A 121 6.58 -14.98 13.20
CA THR A 121 7.23 -13.71 13.52
C THR A 121 8.54 -13.87 14.27
N ARG A 122 9.01 -15.11 14.42
CA ARG A 122 10.27 -15.45 15.08
C ARG A 122 11.08 -16.40 14.24
#